data_27ce0634b6ed8ba5f41c34229d2dfb3f
#
_entry.id   27ce0634b6ed8ba5f41c34229d2dfb3f
#
_cell.length_a   1.000
_cell.length_b   1.000
_cell.length_c   1.000
_cell.angle_alpha   90.00
_cell.angle_beta   90.00
_cell.angle_gamma   90.00
#
_symmetry.space_group_name_H-M   'P 1'
#
loop_
_entity.id
_entity.type
_entity.pdbx_description
1 polymer ?
#
loop_
_entity_poly.entity_id
_entity_poly.type
_entity_poly.pdbx_seq_one_letter_code
_entity_poly.pdbx_strand_id
1 'polypeptide(L)'
;SVASMNAQAFDVMGALTNEKADTGDFMVSLQTNKFRIPPQQSVKHSYLYFMGPKKEDVLEHYDTLDTLLSYGWLTSISKVLLAFLNAVHRVIPNYGISIIILTIIIKAMLFPLTRKSQLSMFRMQQLQPMISQLKEKYKHDKQRMGKEQMLLFKKHGANPMSGCLPMLLQLPVFFALFRTLQLSFEMRQAPFMFWINDLSRPDTLLLLPFTIPFLGNALNILPLIMTVASFAQMKVIPKAPTADPKAQAQQKMMSFMPIMFAFILYHMPSGLTVYWTTSTIFSIIESLVIRRSLKKIKIKQSGIAPQRK
;
A
#
# COMPACT_ATOMS: atom_id res chain seq x y z
N SER A 1 -43.64 -8.57 -28.61
CA SER A 1 -42.23 -8.28 -28.73
C SER A 1 -41.72 -7.81 -27.38
N VAL A 2 -40.90 -8.62 -26.74
CA VAL A 2 -40.20 -8.24 -25.51
C VAL A 2 -39.14 -7.23 -25.89
N ALA A 3 -39.39 -5.95 -25.66
CA ALA A 3 -38.35 -4.96 -25.76
C ALA A 3 -37.49 -5.08 -24.50
N SER A 4 -36.29 -5.59 -24.66
CA SER A 4 -35.25 -5.50 -23.64
C SER A 4 -34.84 -4.03 -23.54
N MET A 5 -35.38 -3.31 -22.58
CA MET A 5 -34.90 -1.98 -22.23
C MET A 5 -33.61 -2.16 -21.45
N ASN A 6 -32.49 -1.87 -22.06
CA ASN A 6 -31.25 -1.60 -21.34
C ASN A 6 -31.49 -0.35 -20.48
N ALA A 7 -31.68 -0.54 -19.19
CA ALA A 7 -31.78 0.55 -18.24
C ALA A 7 -30.37 1.18 -18.06
N GLN A 8 -30.09 2.17 -18.88
CA GLN A 8 -28.88 3.00 -18.77
C GLN A 8 -29.14 4.20 -17.87
N ALA A 9 -29.43 4.14 -16.71
CA ALA A 9 -29.24 5.13 -15.65
C ALA A 9 -30.09 4.77 -14.44
N PHE A 10 -29.46 4.26 -13.43
CA PHE A 10 -30.05 4.21 -12.10
C PHE A 10 -29.55 5.43 -11.33
N ASP A 11 -30.42 6.41 -11.10
CA ASP A 11 -30.16 7.39 -10.05
C ASP A 11 -30.50 6.74 -8.69
N VAL A 12 -29.48 6.33 -7.97
CA VAL A 12 -29.63 5.91 -6.57
C VAL A 12 -29.65 7.17 -5.72
N MET A 13 -30.80 7.70 -5.45
CA MET A 13 -30.98 8.72 -4.41
C MET A 13 -31.05 8.01 -3.05
N GLY A 14 -29.94 7.91 -2.36
CA GLY A 14 -29.89 7.56 -0.95
C GLY A 14 -30.26 8.77 -0.10
N ALA A 15 -31.51 8.87 0.33
CA ALA A 15 -31.89 9.81 1.38
C ALA A 15 -31.78 9.12 2.74
N LEU A 16 -30.83 9.58 3.58
CA LEU A 16 -30.81 9.23 5.00
C LEU A 16 -31.95 10.00 5.69
N THR A 17 -33.00 9.32 6.08
CA THR A 17 -34.17 9.95 6.76
C THR A 17 -33.93 10.20 8.25
N ASN A 18 -32.82 9.73 8.82
CA ASN A 18 -32.55 9.94 10.24
C ASN A 18 -31.02 9.97 10.54
N GLU A 19 -30.47 11.17 10.77
CA GLU A 19 -29.04 11.37 11.05
C GLU A 19 -28.56 10.83 12.43
N LYS A 20 -29.47 10.35 13.28
CA LYS A 20 -29.15 9.95 14.66
C LYS A 20 -29.25 8.46 14.96
N ALA A 21 -29.69 7.66 14.03
CA ALA A 21 -29.79 6.21 14.23
C ALA A 21 -28.81 5.49 13.30
N ASP A 22 -28.09 4.53 13.84
CA ASP A 22 -27.21 3.60 13.11
C ASP A 22 -28.00 2.70 12.10
N THR A 23 -29.29 2.88 12.03
CA THR A 23 -30.27 2.26 11.13
C THR A 23 -30.88 3.33 10.26
N GLY A 24 -30.19 3.70 9.16
CA GLY A 24 -30.77 4.57 8.14
C GLY A 24 -31.68 3.79 7.21
N ASP A 25 -32.90 4.27 7.00
CA ASP A 25 -33.79 3.75 5.96
C ASP A 25 -33.27 4.17 4.58
N PHE A 26 -33.09 3.20 3.68
CA PHE A 26 -32.70 3.45 2.30
C PHE A 26 -33.90 3.34 1.38
N MET A 27 -34.15 4.39 0.60
CA MET A 27 -35.14 4.35 -0.48
C MET A 27 -34.42 4.23 -1.82
N VAL A 28 -34.74 3.19 -2.58
CA VAL A 28 -34.28 3.03 -3.96
C VAL A 28 -35.46 3.28 -4.88
N SER A 29 -35.38 4.32 -5.72
CA SER A 29 -36.39 4.62 -6.71
C SER A 29 -35.90 4.26 -8.11
N LEU A 30 -36.73 3.54 -8.86
CA LEU A 30 -36.53 3.22 -10.27
C LEU A 30 -37.41 4.18 -11.10
N GLN A 31 -36.76 5.04 -11.88
CA GLN A 31 -37.50 5.92 -12.80
C GLN A 31 -37.38 5.38 -14.22
N THR A 32 -38.52 5.19 -14.88
CA THR A 32 -38.56 4.84 -16.30
C THR A 32 -38.89 6.09 -17.12
N ASN A 33 -38.48 6.11 -18.37
CA ASN A 33 -38.87 7.15 -19.30
C ASN A 33 -40.41 7.18 -19.43
N LYS A 34 -40.97 8.38 -19.65
CA LYS A 34 -42.39 8.54 -19.88
C LYS A 34 -42.80 7.76 -21.13
N PHE A 35 -43.79 6.90 -21.02
CA PHE A 35 -44.39 6.15 -22.13
C PHE A 35 -45.92 6.29 -22.10
N ARG A 36 -46.54 6.19 -23.29
CA ARG A 36 -47.98 6.20 -23.44
C ARG A 36 -48.51 4.78 -23.61
N ILE A 37 -49.52 4.44 -22.87
CA ILE A 37 -50.25 3.17 -23.03
C ILE A 37 -51.53 3.48 -23.81
N PRO A 38 -51.67 2.94 -25.04
CA PRO A 38 -52.90 3.08 -25.78
C PRO A 38 -54.09 2.42 -25.10
N PRO A 39 -55.34 2.86 -25.36
CA PRO A 39 -56.51 2.22 -24.80
C PRO A 39 -56.54 0.70 -25.07
N GLN A 40 -56.94 -0.09 -24.09
CA GLN A 40 -57.03 -1.56 -24.13
C GLN A 40 -55.69 -2.29 -24.30
N GLN A 41 -54.54 -1.63 -24.12
CA GLN A 41 -53.22 -2.28 -24.08
C GLN A 41 -52.65 -2.24 -22.65
N SER A 42 -51.89 -3.26 -22.31
CA SER A 42 -51.13 -3.33 -21.04
C SER A 42 -49.66 -3.46 -21.30
N VAL A 43 -48.87 -2.80 -20.49
CA VAL A 43 -47.40 -2.92 -20.52
C VAL A 43 -46.96 -3.59 -19.22
N LYS A 44 -46.28 -4.71 -19.34
CA LYS A 44 -45.72 -5.45 -18.20
C LYS A 44 -44.22 -5.18 -18.12
N HIS A 45 -43.81 -4.56 -17.03
CA HIS A 45 -42.38 -4.43 -16.69
C HIS A 45 -42.00 -5.51 -15.69
N SER A 46 -40.92 -6.21 -15.96
CA SER A 46 -40.32 -7.19 -15.04
C SER A 46 -38.97 -6.68 -14.63
N TYR A 47 -38.74 -6.62 -13.33
CA TYR A 47 -37.47 -6.19 -12.75
C TYR A 47 -36.87 -7.35 -11.97
N LEU A 48 -35.60 -7.57 -12.16
CA LEU A 48 -34.80 -8.47 -11.32
C LEU A 48 -34.05 -7.61 -10.29
N TYR A 49 -34.37 -7.81 -9.04
CA TYR A 49 -33.75 -7.11 -7.94
C TYR A 49 -32.78 -8.04 -7.21
N PHE A 50 -31.49 -7.68 -7.13
CA PHE A 50 -30.51 -8.41 -6.38
C PHE A 50 -30.23 -7.72 -5.05
N MET A 51 -30.44 -8.43 -3.96
CA MET A 51 -30.08 -8.01 -2.61
C MET A 51 -29.21 -9.10 -1.98
N GLY A 52 -27.92 -8.84 -1.85
CA GLY A 52 -26.99 -9.83 -1.32
C GLY A 52 -25.57 -9.32 -1.14
N PRO A 53 -24.66 -10.14 -0.61
CA PRO A 53 -23.27 -9.78 -0.43
C PRO A 53 -22.58 -9.63 -1.79
N LYS A 54 -21.71 -8.61 -1.90
CA LYS A 54 -20.86 -8.44 -3.08
C LYS A 54 -19.69 -9.42 -3.06
N LYS A 55 -19.98 -10.72 -3.18
CA LYS A 55 -19.00 -11.79 -3.32
C LYS A 55 -18.88 -12.19 -4.78
N GLU A 56 -17.64 -12.52 -5.21
CA GLU A 56 -17.35 -12.89 -6.59
C GLU A 56 -18.14 -14.17 -7.00
N ASP A 57 -18.13 -15.19 -6.15
CA ASP A 57 -18.86 -16.45 -6.35
C ASP A 57 -20.39 -16.27 -6.45
N VAL A 58 -20.95 -15.29 -5.78
CA VAL A 58 -22.40 -14.96 -5.84
C VAL A 58 -22.72 -14.14 -7.08
N LEU A 59 -21.88 -13.16 -7.40
CA LEU A 59 -22.14 -12.22 -8.50
C LEU A 59 -21.90 -12.84 -9.88
N GLU A 60 -21.00 -13.81 -9.99
CA GLU A 60 -20.75 -14.57 -11.24
C GLU A 60 -21.99 -15.32 -11.75
N HIS A 61 -22.96 -15.62 -10.88
CA HIS A 61 -24.22 -16.26 -11.29
C HIS A 61 -25.18 -15.29 -12.02
N TYR A 62 -24.83 -14.00 -12.09
CA TYR A 62 -25.63 -12.95 -12.72
C TYR A 62 -24.79 -12.22 -13.76
N ASP A 63 -25.06 -12.41 -15.04
CA ASP A 63 -24.28 -11.99 -16.21
C ASP A 63 -23.80 -10.53 -16.27
N THR A 64 -24.31 -9.65 -15.43
CA THR A 64 -23.99 -8.20 -15.45
C THR A 64 -23.49 -7.67 -14.13
N LEU A 65 -23.53 -8.45 -13.06
CA LEU A 65 -23.20 -7.99 -11.71
C LEU A 65 -21.73 -8.17 -11.32
N ASP A 66 -20.93 -8.91 -12.08
CA ASP A 66 -19.49 -9.04 -11.93
C ASP A 66 -18.77 -7.67 -12.05
N THR A 67 -19.34 -6.76 -12.85
CA THR A 67 -18.82 -5.39 -13.02
C THR A 67 -18.92 -4.54 -11.75
N LEU A 68 -19.76 -4.94 -10.78
CA LEU A 68 -19.88 -4.26 -9.48
C LEU A 68 -18.64 -4.45 -8.60
N LEU A 69 -17.82 -5.46 -8.89
CA LEU A 69 -16.51 -5.70 -8.26
C LEU A 69 -15.40 -5.02 -9.07
N SER A 70 -15.57 -3.73 -9.38
CA SER A 70 -14.52 -2.99 -10.07
C SER A 70 -13.40 -2.58 -9.09
N TYR A 71 -12.28 -3.28 -9.17
CA TYR A 71 -11.04 -2.90 -8.47
C TYR A 71 -10.25 -1.82 -9.23
N GLY A 72 -10.85 -1.20 -10.26
CA GLY A 72 -10.21 -0.22 -11.12
C GLY A 72 -9.11 -0.84 -12.00
N TRP A 73 -8.07 -0.09 -12.30
CA TRP A 73 -6.95 -0.51 -13.15
C TRP A 73 -6.11 -1.67 -12.56
N LEU A 74 -6.27 -1.97 -11.27
CA LEU A 74 -5.60 -3.07 -10.57
C LEU A 74 -6.47 -4.33 -10.43
N THR A 75 -7.59 -4.42 -11.15
CA THR A 75 -8.55 -5.53 -11.04
C THR A 75 -7.88 -6.90 -11.13
N SER A 76 -7.03 -7.13 -12.14
CA SER A 76 -6.35 -8.42 -12.31
C SER A 76 -5.45 -8.78 -11.12
N ILE A 77 -4.70 -7.81 -10.59
CA ILE A 77 -3.83 -8.04 -9.42
C ILE A 77 -4.68 -8.29 -8.18
N SER A 78 -5.73 -7.51 -7.97
CA SER A 78 -6.63 -7.64 -6.81
C SER A 78 -7.35 -9.00 -6.79
N LYS A 79 -7.82 -9.49 -7.95
CA LYS A 79 -8.43 -10.82 -8.07
C LYS A 79 -7.44 -11.94 -7.73
N VAL A 80 -6.21 -11.87 -8.22
CA VAL A 80 -5.15 -12.85 -7.87
C VAL A 80 -4.84 -12.83 -6.38
N LEU A 81 -4.75 -11.63 -5.78
CA LEU A 81 -4.51 -11.50 -4.33
C LEU A 81 -5.66 -12.09 -3.52
N LEU A 82 -6.92 -11.80 -3.91
CA LEU A 82 -8.10 -12.33 -3.24
C LEU A 82 -8.18 -13.86 -3.35
N ALA A 83 -7.96 -14.40 -4.55
CA ALA A 83 -7.94 -15.85 -4.79
C ALA A 83 -6.88 -16.54 -3.93
N PHE A 84 -5.70 -15.92 -3.81
CA PHE A 84 -4.64 -16.42 -2.93
C PHE A 84 -5.05 -16.39 -1.46
N LEU A 85 -5.60 -15.25 -0.97
CA LEU A 85 -6.06 -15.12 0.41
C LEU A 85 -7.11 -16.19 0.74
N ASN A 86 -8.07 -16.42 -0.16
CA ASN A 86 -9.09 -17.44 -0.01
C ASN A 86 -8.51 -18.86 -0.04
N ALA A 87 -7.53 -19.13 -0.90
CA ALA A 87 -6.85 -20.42 -0.95
C ALA A 87 -6.11 -20.74 0.36
N VAL A 88 -5.39 -19.76 0.91
CA VAL A 88 -4.71 -19.94 2.20
C VAL A 88 -5.73 -20.07 3.34
N HIS A 89 -6.80 -19.29 3.32
CA HIS A 89 -7.85 -19.35 4.33
C HIS A 89 -8.57 -20.71 4.39
N ARG A 90 -8.70 -21.40 3.27
CA ARG A 90 -9.26 -22.79 3.25
C ARG A 90 -8.42 -23.78 4.06
N VAL A 91 -7.11 -23.54 4.15
CA VAL A 91 -6.18 -24.41 4.90
C VAL A 91 -6.02 -23.90 6.33
N ILE A 92 -5.87 -22.60 6.50
CA ILE A 92 -5.72 -21.92 7.79
C ILE A 92 -6.86 -20.90 7.89
N PRO A 93 -7.94 -21.19 8.66
CA PRO A 93 -9.14 -20.36 8.71
C PRO A 93 -8.92 -19.04 9.47
N ASN A 94 -7.95 -18.23 9.01
CA ASN A 94 -7.60 -16.94 9.56
C ASN A 94 -7.05 -16.01 8.46
N TYR A 95 -7.81 -15.01 8.07
CA TYR A 95 -7.40 -14.07 7.01
C TYR A 95 -6.19 -13.21 7.39
N GLY A 96 -5.99 -12.89 8.67
CA GLY A 96 -4.79 -12.17 9.10
C GLY A 96 -3.52 -12.99 8.87
N ILE A 97 -3.56 -14.30 9.13
CA ILE A 97 -2.45 -15.21 8.80
C ILE A 97 -2.29 -15.31 7.29
N SER A 98 -3.38 -15.36 6.52
CA SER A 98 -3.34 -15.36 5.06
C SER A 98 -2.63 -14.11 4.52
N ILE A 99 -2.88 -12.94 5.09
CA ILE A 99 -2.20 -11.67 4.74
C ILE A 99 -0.70 -11.75 5.05
N ILE A 100 -0.32 -12.32 6.20
CA ILE A 100 1.09 -12.49 6.57
C ILE A 100 1.80 -13.40 5.55
N ILE A 101 1.23 -14.55 5.23
CA ILE A 101 1.79 -15.52 4.27
C ILE A 101 1.91 -14.88 2.90
N LEU A 102 0.87 -14.20 2.41
CA LEU A 102 0.88 -13.46 1.16
C LEU A 102 2.04 -12.44 1.14
N THR A 103 2.19 -11.68 2.22
CA THR A 103 3.25 -10.68 2.35
C THR A 103 4.63 -11.31 2.26
N ILE A 104 4.85 -12.42 2.95
CA ILE A 104 6.13 -13.13 2.94
C ILE A 104 6.44 -13.64 1.53
N ILE A 105 5.48 -14.22 0.83
CA ILE A 105 5.65 -14.72 -0.53
C ILE A 105 6.01 -13.59 -1.49
N ILE A 106 5.26 -12.49 -1.46
CA ILE A 106 5.56 -11.31 -2.30
C ILE A 106 6.97 -10.79 -2.02
N LYS A 107 7.36 -10.68 -0.75
CA LYS A 107 8.70 -10.24 -0.35
C LYS A 107 9.79 -11.22 -0.81
N ALA A 108 9.55 -12.51 -0.70
CA ALA A 108 10.48 -13.53 -1.19
C ALA A 108 10.67 -13.45 -2.71
N MET A 109 9.61 -13.24 -3.47
CA MET A 109 9.68 -13.04 -4.93
C MET A 109 10.47 -11.77 -5.29
N LEU A 110 10.32 -10.70 -4.52
CA LEU A 110 11.00 -9.42 -4.74
C LEU A 110 12.42 -9.40 -4.16
N PHE A 111 12.83 -10.41 -3.39
CA PHE A 111 14.13 -10.48 -2.72
C PHE A 111 15.33 -10.26 -3.65
N PRO A 112 15.44 -10.89 -4.85
CA PRO A 112 16.60 -10.68 -5.71
C PRO A 112 16.74 -9.22 -6.17
N LEU A 113 15.60 -8.53 -6.36
CA LEU A 113 15.58 -7.13 -6.76
C LEU A 113 15.94 -6.22 -5.57
N THR A 114 15.36 -6.48 -4.40
CA THR A 114 15.69 -5.76 -3.16
C THR A 114 17.17 -5.92 -2.81
N ARG A 115 17.73 -7.12 -3.00
CA ARG A 115 19.17 -7.36 -2.79
C ARG A 115 20.05 -6.52 -3.73
N LYS A 116 19.70 -6.44 -5.02
CA LYS A 116 20.43 -5.58 -5.99
C LYS A 116 20.35 -4.10 -5.58
N SER A 117 19.18 -3.66 -5.18
CA SER A 117 18.92 -2.29 -4.69
C SER A 117 19.79 -1.98 -3.46
N GLN A 118 19.75 -2.83 -2.43
CA GLN A 118 20.52 -2.63 -1.22
C GLN A 118 22.04 -2.72 -1.45
N LEU A 119 22.49 -3.57 -2.37
CA LEU A 119 23.92 -3.62 -2.78
C LEU A 119 24.37 -2.29 -3.40
N SER A 120 23.55 -1.70 -4.27
CA SER A 120 23.83 -0.39 -4.86
C SER A 120 23.90 0.72 -3.79
N MET A 121 22.93 0.72 -2.87
CA MET A 121 22.93 1.64 -1.72
C MET A 121 24.18 1.49 -0.84
N PHE A 122 24.60 0.26 -0.57
CA PHE A 122 25.80 -0.04 0.19
C PHE A 122 27.07 0.46 -0.50
N ARG A 123 27.17 0.27 -1.84
CA ARG A 123 28.26 0.83 -2.64
C ARG A 123 28.32 2.36 -2.55
N MET A 124 27.16 3.03 -2.68
CA MET A 124 27.09 4.48 -2.51
C MET A 124 27.57 4.92 -1.12
N GLN A 125 27.20 4.19 -0.07
CA GLN A 125 27.64 4.49 1.29
C GLN A 125 29.17 4.39 1.46
N GLN A 126 29.81 3.43 0.78
CA GLN A 126 31.28 3.31 0.78
C GLN A 126 32.00 4.47 0.04
N LEU A 127 31.29 5.17 -0.86
CA LEU A 127 31.81 6.34 -1.57
C LEU A 127 31.71 7.66 -0.76
N GLN A 128 31.16 7.61 0.47
CA GLN A 128 31.01 8.77 1.35
C GLN A 128 32.29 9.62 1.47
N PRO A 129 33.49 9.06 1.74
CA PRO A 129 34.71 9.86 1.86
C PRO A 129 35.05 10.59 0.56
N MET A 130 34.85 9.96 -0.60
CA MET A 130 35.08 10.59 -1.90
C MET A 130 34.10 11.72 -2.18
N ILE A 131 32.85 11.56 -1.77
CA ILE A 131 31.81 12.59 -1.88
C ILE A 131 32.14 13.79 -1.01
N SER A 132 32.68 13.56 0.20
CA SER A 132 33.15 14.64 1.08
C SER A 132 34.29 15.44 0.45
N GLN A 133 35.26 14.78 -0.18
CA GLN A 133 36.36 15.44 -0.93
C GLN A 133 35.78 16.24 -2.12
N LEU A 134 34.84 15.70 -2.88
CA LEU A 134 34.17 16.43 -3.96
C LEU A 134 33.46 17.66 -3.47
N LYS A 135 32.82 17.58 -2.30
CA LYS A 135 32.12 18.71 -1.67
C LYS A 135 33.07 19.84 -1.32
N GLU A 136 34.24 19.53 -0.80
CA GLU A 136 35.27 20.51 -0.50
C GLU A 136 35.88 21.11 -1.78
N LYS A 137 36.19 20.27 -2.77
CA LYS A 137 36.78 20.70 -4.04
C LYS A 137 35.86 21.63 -4.85
N TYR A 138 34.56 21.37 -4.86
CA TYR A 138 33.58 22.12 -5.65
C TYR A 138 32.60 22.92 -4.76
N LYS A 139 33.08 23.47 -3.63
CA LYS A 139 32.29 24.20 -2.64
C LYS A 139 31.49 25.36 -3.23
N HIS A 140 32.04 26.02 -4.25
CA HIS A 140 31.46 27.18 -4.91
C HIS A 140 30.71 26.84 -6.22
N ASP A 141 30.81 25.62 -6.72
CA ASP A 141 30.18 25.18 -7.96
C ASP A 141 29.30 23.94 -7.70
N LYS A 142 28.07 24.18 -7.25
CA LYS A 142 27.10 23.11 -6.94
C LYS A 142 26.71 22.28 -8.17
N GLN A 143 26.70 22.90 -9.37
CA GLN A 143 26.31 22.22 -10.59
C GLN A 143 27.38 21.21 -11.00
N ARG A 144 28.64 21.62 -10.98
CA ARG A 144 29.77 20.74 -11.27
C ARG A 144 29.92 19.64 -10.22
N MET A 145 29.73 19.97 -8.95
CA MET A 145 29.70 18.99 -7.86
C MET A 145 28.66 17.89 -8.10
N GLY A 146 27.44 18.23 -8.52
CA GLY A 146 26.40 17.25 -8.83
C GLY A 146 26.76 16.33 -10.03
N LYS A 147 27.35 16.92 -11.08
CA LYS A 147 27.83 16.15 -12.25
C LYS A 147 28.94 15.17 -11.87
N GLU A 148 29.96 15.63 -11.14
CA GLU A 148 31.07 14.79 -10.69
C GLU A 148 30.61 13.69 -9.72
N GLN A 149 29.67 13.98 -8.83
CA GLN A 149 29.06 12.97 -7.96
C GLN A 149 28.34 11.89 -8.75
N MET A 150 27.60 12.26 -9.80
CA MET A 150 26.91 11.31 -10.65
C MET A 150 27.89 10.45 -11.46
N LEU A 151 28.97 11.04 -11.96
CA LEU A 151 30.04 10.32 -12.63
C LEU A 151 30.76 9.34 -11.68
N LEU A 152 31.01 9.76 -10.42
CA LEU A 152 31.57 8.91 -9.39
C LEU A 152 30.66 7.69 -9.13
N PHE A 153 29.36 7.87 -8.99
CA PHE A 153 28.42 6.77 -8.81
C PHE A 153 28.42 5.82 -10.01
N LYS A 154 28.39 6.36 -11.23
CA LYS A 154 28.42 5.57 -12.48
C LYS A 154 29.71 4.74 -12.57
N LYS A 155 30.86 5.35 -12.26
CA LYS A 155 32.18 4.68 -12.28
C LYS A 155 32.25 3.49 -11.33
N HIS A 156 31.57 3.57 -10.19
CA HIS A 156 31.56 2.51 -9.17
C HIS A 156 30.33 1.59 -9.24
N GLY A 157 29.53 1.67 -10.31
CA GLY A 157 28.35 0.83 -10.50
C GLY A 157 27.28 1.02 -9.42
N ALA A 158 27.18 2.25 -8.88
CA ALA A 158 26.18 2.64 -7.91
C ALA A 158 25.09 3.48 -8.59
N ASN A 159 23.83 3.13 -8.36
CA ASN A 159 22.71 3.87 -8.92
C ASN A 159 21.90 4.56 -7.81
N PRO A 160 21.82 5.90 -7.79
CA PRO A 160 21.06 6.62 -6.77
C PRO A 160 19.55 6.32 -6.80
N MET A 161 19.00 5.95 -7.96
CA MET A 161 17.61 5.56 -8.09
C MET A 161 17.28 4.21 -7.43
N SER A 162 18.27 3.39 -7.13
CA SER A 162 18.04 2.09 -6.51
C SER A 162 17.42 2.20 -5.12
N GLY A 163 17.64 3.31 -4.41
CA GLY A 163 17.09 3.51 -3.07
C GLY A 163 15.55 3.61 -3.02
N CYS A 164 14.93 4.16 -4.05
CA CYS A 164 13.47 4.29 -4.13
C CYS A 164 12.79 3.08 -4.80
N LEU A 165 13.55 2.18 -5.45
CA LEU A 165 13.01 1.05 -6.21
C LEU A 165 12.12 0.12 -5.36
N PRO A 166 12.49 -0.28 -4.13
CA PRO A 166 11.62 -1.09 -3.29
C PRO A 166 10.27 -0.42 -2.99
N MET A 167 10.28 0.90 -2.78
CA MET A 167 9.07 1.68 -2.52
C MET A 167 8.17 1.73 -3.76
N LEU A 168 8.74 1.96 -4.94
CA LEU A 168 7.97 1.99 -6.20
C LEU A 168 7.31 0.64 -6.50
N LEU A 169 7.99 -0.47 -6.22
CA LEU A 169 7.41 -1.80 -6.38
C LEU A 169 6.31 -2.10 -5.36
N GLN A 170 6.43 -1.52 -4.17
CA GLN A 170 5.48 -1.70 -3.08
C GLN A 170 4.14 -1.03 -3.38
N LEU A 171 4.12 0.11 -4.11
CA LEU A 171 2.90 0.89 -4.35
C LEU A 171 1.81 0.11 -5.10
N PRO A 172 2.06 -0.57 -6.23
CA PRO A 172 1.04 -1.36 -6.90
C PRO A 172 0.46 -2.47 -6.01
N VAL A 173 1.32 -3.17 -5.26
CA VAL A 173 0.89 -4.22 -4.34
C VAL A 173 0.05 -3.63 -3.20
N PHE A 174 0.48 -2.51 -2.65
CA PHE A 174 -0.25 -1.80 -1.60
C PHE A 174 -1.65 -1.39 -2.07
N PHE A 175 -1.76 -0.72 -3.22
CA PHE A 175 -3.05 -0.27 -3.74
C PHE A 175 -3.96 -1.44 -4.14
N ALA A 176 -3.41 -2.49 -4.73
CA ALA A 176 -4.18 -3.68 -5.06
C ALA A 176 -4.74 -4.34 -3.80
N LEU A 177 -3.89 -4.55 -2.78
CA LEU A 177 -4.30 -5.14 -1.51
C LEU A 177 -5.28 -4.24 -0.76
N PHE A 178 -5.05 -2.92 -0.74
CA PHE A 178 -5.98 -1.95 -0.15
C PHE A 178 -7.38 -2.08 -0.77
N ARG A 179 -7.45 -2.10 -2.10
CA ARG A 179 -8.72 -2.30 -2.80
C ARG A 179 -9.34 -3.66 -2.51
N THR A 180 -8.53 -4.72 -2.51
CA THR A 180 -8.98 -6.06 -2.16
C THR A 180 -9.59 -6.09 -0.76
N LEU A 181 -8.88 -5.58 0.26
CA LEU A 181 -9.36 -5.58 1.65
C LEU A 181 -10.58 -4.68 1.86
N GLN A 182 -10.66 -3.55 1.13
CA GLN A 182 -11.78 -2.62 1.24
C GLN A 182 -13.07 -3.16 0.61
N LEU A 183 -12.96 -3.87 -0.51
CA LEU A 183 -14.09 -4.35 -1.28
C LEU A 183 -14.50 -5.78 -0.94
N SER A 184 -13.58 -6.59 -0.40
CA SER A 184 -13.86 -7.96 -0.02
C SER A 184 -14.87 -8.06 1.11
N PHE A 185 -15.93 -8.79 0.87
CA PHE A 185 -16.90 -9.14 1.91
C PHE A 185 -16.29 -10.06 2.97
N GLU A 186 -15.34 -10.91 2.56
CA GLU A 186 -14.68 -11.92 3.38
C GLU A 186 -13.86 -11.33 4.53
N MET A 187 -13.42 -10.08 4.42
CA MET A 187 -12.65 -9.41 5.48
C MET A 187 -13.52 -8.82 6.59
N ARG A 188 -14.84 -8.70 6.33
CA ARG A 188 -15.78 -8.15 7.31
C ARG A 188 -15.99 -9.12 8.45
N GLN A 189 -15.82 -8.64 9.69
CA GLN A 189 -15.92 -9.43 10.90
C GLN A 189 -14.97 -10.64 10.92
N ALA A 190 -13.89 -10.60 10.13
CA ALA A 190 -12.86 -11.62 10.13
C ALA A 190 -11.87 -11.34 11.28
N PRO A 191 -11.83 -12.18 12.33
CA PRO A 191 -10.90 -12.00 13.43
C PRO A 191 -9.47 -12.38 13.02
N PHE A 192 -8.49 -11.76 13.69
CA PHE A 192 -7.09 -12.11 13.49
C PHE A 192 -6.49 -12.70 14.77
N MET A 193 -5.90 -11.87 15.61
CA MET A 193 -5.27 -12.26 16.87
C MET A 193 -5.40 -11.14 17.90
N PHE A 194 -5.34 -11.49 19.18
CA PHE A 194 -5.41 -10.59 20.33
C PHE A 194 -6.71 -9.75 20.30
N TRP A 195 -6.60 -8.45 20.17
CA TRP A 195 -7.71 -7.49 20.17
C TRP A 195 -8.30 -7.21 18.78
N ILE A 196 -7.73 -7.76 17.71
CA ILE A 196 -8.17 -7.51 16.33
C ILE A 196 -9.30 -8.47 16.00
N ASN A 197 -10.54 -8.00 16.14
CA ASN A 197 -11.75 -8.79 15.90
C ASN A 197 -12.34 -8.61 14.49
N ASP A 198 -11.89 -7.59 13.75
CA ASP A 198 -12.38 -7.27 12.41
C ASP A 198 -11.27 -6.66 11.57
N LEU A 199 -10.83 -7.39 10.55
CA LEU A 199 -9.76 -6.95 9.64
C LEU A 199 -10.21 -5.84 8.69
N SER A 200 -11.51 -5.62 8.53
CA SER A 200 -12.08 -4.56 7.69
C SER A 200 -12.19 -3.21 8.40
N ARG A 201 -11.98 -3.18 9.70
CA ARG A 201 -12.06 -1.97 10.56
C ARG A 201 -10.70 -1.64 11.19
N PRO A 202 -10.52 -0.43 11.71
CA PRO A 202 -9.36 -0.10 12.56
C PRO A 202 -9.25 -1.05 13.77
N ASP A 203 -8.04 -1.29 14.27
CA ASP A 203 -7.72 -2.22 15.36
C ASP A 203 -8.00 -1.68 16.76
N THR A 204 -9.13 -1.05 16.96
CA THR A 204 -9.49 -0.38 18.22
C THR A 204 -9.36 -1.30 19.42
N LEU A 205 -8.34 -1.05 20.28
CA LEU A 205 -8.15 -1.77 21.53
C LEU A 205 -9.13 -1.31 22.60
N LEU A 206 -9.30 0.00 22.74
CA LEU A 206 -10.19 0.61 23.72
C LEU A 206 -10.70 1.98 23.22
N LEU A 207 -11.86 2.36 23.70
CA LEU A 207 -12.41 3.69 23.50
C LEU A 207 -12.06 4.57 24.71
N LEU A 208 -11.45 5.71 24.43
CA LEU A 208 -11.09 6.70 25.44
C LEU A 208 -12.32 7.55 25.79
N PRO A 209 -12.44 8.04 27.05
CA PRO A 209 -13.52 8.93 27.45
C PRO A 209 -13.37 10.36 26.90
N PHE A 210 -12.29 10.65 26.21
CA PHE A 210 -11.97 11.93 25.57
C PHE A 210 -11.51 11.75 24.13
N THR A 211 -11.69 12.75 23.31
CA THR A 211 -11.25 12.74 21.91
C THR A 211 -9.88 13.39 21.78
N ILE A 212 -8.94 12.67 21.13
CA ILE A 212 -7.63 13.21 20.77
C ILE A 212 -7.76 13.91 19.41
N PRO A 213 -7.30 15.17 19.26
CA PRO A 213 -7.32 15.84 17.97
C PRO A 213 -6.70 14.99 16.87
N PHE A 214 -7.37 14.87 15.72
CA PHE A 214 -6.99 14.07 14.53
C PHE A 214 -7.01 12.54 14.71
N LEU A 215 -7.02 11.98 15.92
CA LEU A 215 -6.99 10.54 16.18
C LEU A 215 -8.36 10.00 16.66
N GLY A 216 -9.26 10.89 17.11
CA GLY A 216 -10.56 10.49 17.64
C GLY A 216 -10.47 9.95 19.07
N ASN A 217 -11.45 9.14 19.45
CA ASN A 217 -11.54 8.52 20.78
C ASN A 217 -11.11 7.03 20.79
N ALA A 218 -10.81 6.46 19.62
CA ALA A 218 -10.38 5.08 19.49
C ALA A 218 -8.87 4.95 19.63
N LEU A 219 -8.37 4.11 20.52
CA LEU A 219 -6.95 3.81 20.64
C LEU A 219 -6.61 2.61 19.75
N ASN A 220 -5.95 2.88 18.63
CA ASN A 220 -5.50 1.92 17.65
C ASN A 220 -4.00 1.66 17.86
N ILE A 221 -3.62 0.45 18.27
CA ILE A 221 -2.24 0.14 18.64
C ILE A 221 -1.39 -0.31 17.46
N LEU A 222 -1.97 -1.03 16.51
CA LEU A 222 -1.23 -1.59 15.39
C LEU A 222 -0.50 -0.53 14.53
N PRO A 223 -1.07 0.66 14.23
CA PRO A 223 -0.34 1.74 13.57
C PRO A 223 0.85 2.27 14.38
N LEU A 224 0.77 2.23 15.72
CA LEU A 224 1.89 2.62 16.59
C LEU A 224 3.02 1.59 16.53
N ILE A 225 2.70 0.30 16.60
CA ILE A 225 3.66 -0.81 16.42
C ILE A 225 4.32 -0.70 15.05
N MET A 226 3.54 -0.47 14.00
CA MET A 226 4.03 -0.26 12.64
C MET A 226 5.02 0.92 12.58
N THR A 227 4.71 2.01 13.26
CA THR A 227 5.57 3.21 13.30
C THR A 227 6.90 2.91 13.95
N VAL A 228 6.90 2.23 15.11
CA VAL A 228 8.13 1.79 15.80
C VAL A 228 8.95 0.87 14.89
N ALA A 229 8.31 -0.11 14.24
CA ALA A 229 8.98 -0.98 13.28
C ALA A 229 9.57 -0.20 12.09
N SER A 230 8.88 0.80 11.58
CA SER A 230 9.35 1.65 10.48
C SER A 230 10.56 2.48 10.88
N PHE A 231 10.60 3.03 12.10
CA PHE A 231 11.81 3.70 12.62
C PHE A 231 12.98 2.73 12.79
N ALA A 232 12.74 1.51 13.28
CA ALA A 232 13.76 0.46 13.35
C ALA A 232 14.29 0.11 11.95
N GLN A 233 13.41 -0.03 10.96
CA GLN A 233 13.77 -0.27 9.56
C GLN A 233 14.69 0.84 9.01
N MET A 234 14.38 2.12 9.29
CA MET A 234 15.20 3.24 8.83
C MET A 234 16.61 3.26 9.40
N LYS A 235 16.85 2.67 10.58
CA LYS A 235 18.18 2.51 11.17
C LYS A 235 18.97 1.39 10.50
N VAL A 236 18.30 0.38 9.97
CA VAL A 236 18.92 -0.79 9.34
C VAL A 236 19.24 -0.56 7.87
N ILE A 237 18.38 0.15 7.14
CA ILE A 237 18.56 0.41 5.70
C ILE A 237 19.71 1.41 5.48
N PRO A 238 20.69 1.12 4.56
CA PRO A 238 21.73 2.05 4.22
C PRO A 238 21.17 3.35 3.63
N LYS A 239 21.64 4.49 4.12
CA LYS A 239 21.28 5.79 3.56
C LYS A 239 22.25 6.17 2.45
N ALA A 240 21.74 6.69 1.32
CA ALA A 240 22.59 7.21 0.27
C ALA A 240 23.29 8.49 0.74
N PRO A 241 24.62 8.59 0.67
CA PRO A 241 25.30 9.84 0.96
C PRO A 241 25.04 10.84 -0.16
N THR A 242 24.80 12.08 0.22
CA THR A 242 24.63 13.16 -0.74
C THR A 242 25.31 14.43 -0.27
N ALA A 243 25.95 15.12 -1.20
CA ALA A 243 26.52 16.44 -0.98
C ALA A 243 25.51 17.56 -1.30
N ASP A 244 24.47 17.25 -2.07
CA ASP A 244 23.44 18.20 -2.48
C ASP A 244 22.51 18.56 -1.31
N PRO A 245 22.38 19.85 -0.94
CA PRO A 245 21.47 20.30 0.12
C PRO A 245 20.01 19.94 -0.14
N LYS A 246 19.57 19.95 -1.40
CA LYS A 246 18.18 19.56 -1.76
C LYS A 246 17.93 18.09 -1.46
N ALA A 247 18.84 17.21 -1.83
CA ALA A 247 18.74 15.79 -1.55
C ALA A 247 18.85 15.48 -0.04
N GLN A 248 19.63 16.27 0.72
CA GLN A 248 19.66 16.19 2.18
C GLN A 248 18.31 16.60 2.81
N ALA A 249 17.69 17.68 2.33
CA ALA A 249 16.37 18.10 2.79
C ALA A 249 15.31 17.02 2.48
N GLN A 250 15.35 16.43 1.29
CA GLN A 250 14.48 15.32 0.91
C GLN A 250 14.68 14.10 1.81
N GLN A 251 15.92 13.75 2.18
CA GLN A 251 16.19 12.66 3.13
C GLN A 251 15.63 12.94 4.52
N LYS A 252 15.72 14.19 5.00
CA LYS A 252 15.09 14.60 6.25
C LYS A 252 13.57 14.46 6.18
N MET A 253 12.95 14.93 5.11
CA MET A 253 11.50 14.80 4.89
C MET A 253 11.07 13.32 4.88
N MET A 254 11.82 12.44 4.23
CA MET A 254 11.56 11.00 4.25
C MET A 254 11.68 10.38 5.65
N SER A 255 12.43 11.01 6.56
CA SER A 255 12.53 10.54 7.95
C SER A 255 11.23 10.76 8.75
N PHE A 256 10.39 11.70 8.35
CA PHE A 256 9.07 11.94 8.95
C PHE A 256 7.95 11.09 8.31
N MET A 257 8.24 10.42 7.20
CA MET A 257 7.26 9.61 6.47
C MET A 257 6.57 8.54 7.35
N PRO A 258 7.26 7.81 8.26
CA PRO A 258 6.60 6.85 9.15
C PRO A 258 5.52 7.47 10.03
N ILE A 259 5.74 8.69 10.50
CA ILE A 259 4.74 9.41 11.33
C ILE A 259 3.53 9.77 10.46
N MET A 260 3.75 10.30 9.26
CA MET A 260 2.67 10.62 8.33
C MET A 260 1.85 9.36 7.99
N PHE A 261 2.51 8.24 7.71
CA PHE A 261 1.81 6.97 7.47
C PHE A 261 1.05 6.46 8.69
N ALA A 262 1.57 6.68 9.91
CA ALA A 262 0.85 6.36 11.14
C ALA A 262 -0.50 7.08 11.20
N PHE A 263 -0.53 8.39 10.90
CA PHE A 263 -1.77 9.16 10.87
C PHE A 263 -2.73 8.67 9.80
N ILE A 264 -2.23 8.41 8.58
CA ILE A 264 -3.07 7.93 7.46
C ILE A 264 -3.65 6.56 7.79
N LEU A 265 -2.83 5.64 8.28
CA LEU A 265 -3.23 4.26 8.54
C LEU A 265 -3.97 4.10 9.87
N TYR A 266 -4.03 5.15 10.70
CA TYR A 266 -4.71 5.09 12.00
C TYR A 266 -6.21 4.78 11.88
N HIS A 267 -6.84 5.30 10.84
CA HIS A 267 -8.26 5.09 10.56
C HIS A 267 -8.52 4.05 9.45
N MET A 268 -7.48 3.39 8.98
CA MET A 268 -7.60 2.39 7.92
C MET A 268 -7.88 1.00 8.47
N PRO A 269 -8.41 0.08 7.64
CA PRO A 269 -8.63 -1.30 8.02
C PRO A 269 -7.40 -1.96 8.63
N SER A 270 -7.56 -2.68 9.73
CA SER A 270 -6.47 -3.35 10.44
C SER A 270 -5.73 -4.38 9.58
N GLY A 271 -6.41 -5.03 8.63
CA GLY A 271 -5.78 -5.94 7.67
C GLY A 271 -4.70 -5.26 6.82
N LEU A 272 -4.89 -3.98 6.45
CA LEU A 272 -3.88 -3.21 5.73
C LEU A 272 -2.67 -2.88 6.62
N THR A 273 -2.93 -2.55 7.87
CA THR A 273 -1.88 -2.25 8.84
C THR A 273 -1.10 -3.52 9.24
N VAL A 274 -1.76 -4.69 9.32
CA VAL A 274 -1.11 -6.01 9.46
C VAL A 274 -0.15 -6.26 8.29
N TYR A 275 -0.63 -6.07 7.06
CA TYR A 275 0.22 -6.20 5.87
C TYR A 275 1.45 -5.29 5.93
N TRP A 276 1.25 -4.00 6.24
CA TRP A 276 2.35 -3.03 6.28
C TRP A 276 3.35 -3.37 7.38
N THR A 277 2.87 -3.70 8.58
CA THR A 277 3.71 -4.10 9.71
C THR A 277 4.54 -5.34 9.39
N THR A 278 3.90 -6.37 8.84
CA THR A 278 4.57 -7.61 8.40
C THR A 278 5.61 -7.32 7.32
N SER A 279 5.26 -6.52 6.33
CA SER A 279 6.16 -6.08 5.25
C SER A 279 7.39 -5.33 5.79
N THR A 280 7.18 -4.47 6.79
CA THR A 280 8.25 -3.71 7.46
C THR A 280 9.19 -4.62 8.25
N ILE A 281 8.64 -5.52 9.06
CA ILE A 281 9.41 -6.50 9.84
C ILE A 281 10.23 -7.39 8.92
N PHE A 282 9.62 -7.92 7.86
CA PHE A 282 10.32 -8.73 6.88
C PHE A 282 11.46 -7.95 6.18
N SER A 283 11.24 -6.69 5.83
CA SER A 283 12.27 -5.83 5.25
C SER A 283 13.43 -5.56 6.20
N ILE A 284 13.19 -5.51 7.52
CA ILE A 284 14.26 -5.43 8.52
C ILE A 284 15.11 -6.72 8.48
N ILE A 285 14.45 -7.88 8.55
CA ILE A 285 15.12 -9.19 8.50
C ILE A 285 15.93 -9.33 7.21
N GLU A 286 15.31 -9.04 6.07
CA GLU A 286 15.93 -9.06 4.75
C GLU A 286 17.20 -8.17 4.71
N SER A 287 17.08 -6.94 5.21
CA SER A 287 18.18 -5.99 5.26
C SER A 287 19.33 -6.47 6.16
N LEU A 288 19.03 -7.09 7.29
CA LEU A 288 20.04 -7.67 8.18
C LEU A 288 20.77 -8.84 7.52
N VAL A 289 20.05 -9.73 6.83
CA VAL A 289 20.62 -10.88 6.10
C VAL A 289 21.53 -10.38 4.97
N ILE A 290 21.03 -9.45 4.16
CA ILE A 290 21.79 -8.86 3.05
C ILE A 290 23.05 -8.15 3.60
N ARG A 291 22.92 -7.36 4.65
CA ARG A 291 24.03 -6.61 5.25
C ARG A 291 25.14 -7.52 5.77
N ARG A 292 24.79 -8.68 6.35
CA ARG A 292 25.78 -9.69 6.77
C ARG A 292 26.59 -10.20 5.58
N SER A 293 25.94 -10.48 4.45
CA SER A 293 26.61 -10.94 3.23
C SER A 293 27.45 -9.84 2.56
N LEU A 294 27.04 -8.56 2.67
CA LEU A 294 27.72 -7.43 2.03
C LEU A 294 28.96 -6.94 2.80
N LYS A 295 29.08 -7.20 4.10
CA LYS A 295 30.28 -6.83 4.89
C LYS A 295 31.57 -7.40 4.32
N LYS A 296 31.50 -8.48 3.56
CA LYS A 296 32.68 -9.10 2.89
C LYS A 296 33.08 -8.38 1.59
N ILE A 297 32.23 -7.50 1.06
CA ILE A 297 32.47 -6.77 -0.20
C ILE A 297 33.10 -5.43 0.13
N LYS A 298 34.45 -5.34 0.03
CA LYS A 298 35.18 -4.06 0.07
C LYS A 298 35.34 -3.54 -1.36
N ILE A 299 34.91 -2.29 -1.62
CA ILE A 299 35.27 -1.60 -2.87
C ILE A 299 36.77 -1.30 -2.78
N LYS A 300 37.54 -1.75 -3.79
CA LYS A 300 38.92 -1.29 -3.97
C LYS A 300 38.88 0.24 -4.09
N GLN A 301 39.44 0.94 -3.12
CA GLN A 301 39.67 2.39 -3.18
C GLN A 301 40.84 2.62 -4.20
N SER A 302 40.51 2.52 -5.49
CA SER A 302 41.43 3.01 -6.52
C SER A 302 41.38 4.53 -6.47
N GLY A 303 42.42 5.11 -5.87
CA GLY A 303 42.52 6.49 -5.47
C GLY A 303 42.12 7.50 -6.55
N ILE A 304 41.47 8.55 -6.11
CA ILE A 304 41.68 9.86 -6.68
C ILE A 304 43.10 10.22 -6.23
N ALA A 305 44.11 9.93 -7.10
CA ALA A 305 45.47 10.41 -6.86
C ALA A 305 45.38 11.93 -6.63
N PRO A 306 45.99 12.49 -5.57
CA PRO A 306 46.07 13.93 -5.44
C PRO A 306 46.87 14.40 -6.65
N GLN A 307 46.28 15.15 -7.56
CA GLN A 307 47.01 15.91 -8.55
C GLN A 307 47.88 16.87 -7.74
N ARG A 308 49.18 16.55 -7.65
CA ARG A 308 50.20 17.50 -7.22
C ARG A 308 50.05 18.75 -8.09
N LYS A 309 50.04 19.88 -7.38
CA LYS A 309 50.06 21.23 -7.97
C LYS A 309 51.21 21.40 -8.95
#